data_0c12096b3f1dde88b2b3c468c2277a54
#
_entry.id   0c12096b3f1dde88b2b3c468c2277a54
#
_cell.length_a   1.000
_cell.length_b   1.000
_cell.length_c   1.000
_cell.angle_alpha   90.00
_cell.angle_beta   90.00
_cell.angle_gamma   90.00
#
_symmetry.space_group_name_H-M   'P 1'
#
loop_
_entity.id
_entity.type
_entity.pdbx_description
1 polymer ?
#
loop_
_entity_poly.entity_id
_entity_poly.type
_entity_poly.pdbx_seq_one_letter_code
_entity_poly.pdbx_strand_id
1 'polypeptide(L)'
;MALFEEITTNLTELSSTEILDYQIRPPKAPQEKPGVLFLLHGYGSHEMDLFSFADYLPDQFMVISLRAPLSLGFGGYAWYSIHFNETDLSKWSDNDEALKAQAIILDNIEHHCEHLHLDKNNVHLLGFSQGAILSWAVGLSHPHKIKSVIALSGYVNKDITTLDAKAKNLLCFSSHGTQDPTLPVQWARDGVHYLTENGLSVTYKEYPAGHGIVPENFQDVLAWMKLNL
;
A
#
# COMPACT_ATOMS: atom_id res chain seq x y z
N MET A 1 -3.35 -3.26 49.83
CA MET A 1 -3.05 -1.99 49.12
C MET A 1 -1.91 -2.13 48.10
N ALA A 2 -1.14 -3.21 48.09
CA ALA A 2 -0.01 -3.38 47.15
C ALA A 2 -0.36 -4.04 45.80
N LEU A 3 -1.58 -4.56 45.63
CA LEU A 3 -2.01 -5.25 44.39
C LEU A 3 -2.74 -4.34 43.38
N PHE A 4 -3.01 -3.09 43.76
CA PHE A 4 -3.65 -2.10 42.88
C PHE A 4 -2.65 -1.14 42.20
N GLU A 5 -1.40 -1.08 42.65
CA GLU A 5 -0.36 -0.22 42.06
C GLU A 5 0.39 -0.91 40.89
N GLU A 6 0.40 -2.25 40.81
CA GLU A 6 1.02 -2.98 39.69
C GLU A 6 0.18 -3.02 38.41
N ILE A 7 -1.13 -2.77 38.49
CA ILE A 7 -2.02 -2.78 37.31
C ILE A 7 -2.01 -1.42 36.59
N THR A 8 -1.60 -0.36 37.27
CA THR A 8 -1.57 1.01 36.67
C THR A 8 -0.28 1.32 35.93
N THR A 9 0.77 0.53 36.07
CA THR A 9 2.06 0.77 35.42
C THR A 9 2.18 0.11 34.04
N ASN A 10 1.24 -0.79 33.67
CA ASN A 10 1.24 -1.50 32.39
C ASN A 10 0.31 -0.89 31.32
N LEU A 11 -0.30 0.29 31.57
CA LEU A 11 -1.18 0.96 30.62
C LEU A 11 -0.56 2.22 29.99
N THR A 12 0.71 2.50 30.19
CA THR A 12 1.41 3.68 29.64
C THR A 12 2.53 3.35 28.64
N GLU A 13 2.63 2.13 28.15
CA GLU A 13 3.23 1.85 26.84
C GLU A 13 2.15 1.92 25.74
N LEU A 14 1.45 3.05 25.68
CA LEU A 14 0.77 3.48 24.47
C LEU A 14 1.86 3.78 23.45
N SER A 15 1.99 2.87 22.48
CA SER A 15 2.88 2.93 21.34
C SER A 15 3.03 4.38 20.84
N SER A 16 4.23 4.90 20.91
CA SER A 16 4.58 6.05 20.07
C SER A 16 4.40 5.56 18.64
N THR A 17 3.33 6.01 17.96
CA THR A 17 3.12 5.75 16.56
C THR A 17 4.40 6.09 15.81
N GLU A 18 5.02 5.12 15.16
CA GLU A 18 6.22 5.36 14.36
C GLU A 18 5.79 6.14 13.12
N ILE A 19 6.10 7.45 13.11
CA ILE A 19 5.86 8.29 11.95
C ILE A 19 7.00 8.10 10.99
N LEU A 20 6.68 7.53 9.84
CA LEU A 20 7.64 7.25 8.78
C LEU A 20 8.11 8.55 8.11
N ASP A 21 9.34 8.55 7.60
CA ASP A 21 9.77 9.57 6.66
C ASP A 21 8.87 9.58 5.42
N TYR A 22 8.60 10.76 4.86
CA TYR A 22 7.68 10.87 3.72
C TYR A 22 8.01 12.06 2.81
N GLN A 23 7.45 12.01 1.61
CA GLN A 23 7.35 13.15 0.70
C GLN A 23 5.89 13.57 0.56
N ILE A 24 5.66 14.85 0.33
CA ILE A 24 4.30 15.40 0.23
C ILE A 24 4.15 16.33 -0.98
N ARG A 25 3.04 16.19 -1.72
CA ARG A 25 2.56 17.12 -2.72
C ARG A 25 1.15 17.56 -2.34
N PRO A 26 0.94 18.86 -1.96
CA PRO A 26 -0.39 19.36 -1.66
C PRO A 26 -1.30 19.34 -2.91
N PRO A 27 -2.63 19.42 -2.73
CA PRO A 27 -3.55 19.64 -3.84
C PRO A 27 -3.15 20.88 -4.63
N LYS A 28 -3.27 20.86 -5.97
CA LYS A 28 -2.93 22.02 -6.80
C LYS A 28 -3.98 23.14 -6.73
N ALA A 29 -5.21 22.80 -6.33
CA ALA A 29 -6.25 23.77 -6.03
C ALA A 29 -6.62 23.70 -4.54
N PRO A 30 -6.83 24.86 -3.86
CA PRO A 30 -7.21 24.89 -2.46
C PRO A 30 -8.53 24.12 -2.23
N GLN A 31 -8.53 23.26 -1.21
CA GLN A 31 -9.70 22.52 -0.73
C GLN A 31 -9.72 22.57 0.79
N GLU A 32 -10.91 22.67 1.35
CA GLU A 32 -11.06 22.71 2.81
C GLU A 32 -10.64 21.39 3.46
N LYS A 33 -10.97 20.26 2.83
CA LYS A 33 -10.67 18.92 3.33
C LYS A 33 -10.38 17.98 2.16
N PRO A 34 -9.13 18.00 1.61
CA PRO A 34 -8.79 17.19 0.46
C PRO A 34 -8.75 15.70 0.79
N GLY A 35 -9.08 14.87 -0.19
CA GLY A 35 -8.74 13.45 -0.14
C GLY A 35 -7.23 13.23 -0.21
N VAL A 36 -6.78 12.02 0.10
CA VAL A 36 -5.35 11.68 0.13
C VAL A 36 -5.04 10.41 -0.65
N LEU A 37 -3.93 10.46 -1.37
CA LEU A 37 -3.33 9.32 -2.06
C LEU A 37 -1.98 8.98 -1.42
N PHE A 38 -1.92 7.85 -0.72
CA PHE A 38 -0.67 7.32 -0.19
C PHE A 38 0.04 6.46 -1.24
N LEU A 39 1.35 6.68 -1.38
CA LEU A 39 2.23 5.93 -2.28
C LEU A 39 3.11 5.01 -1.46
N LEU A 40 3.13 3.70 -1.79
CA LEU A 40 3.90 2.67 -1.12
C LEU A 40 4.88 2.04 -2.11
N HIS A 41 6.17 2.31 -1.95
CA HIS A 41 7.23 1.86 -2.85
C HIS A 41 7.54 0.36 -2.75
N GLY A 42 8.29 -0.19 -3.70
CA GLY A 42 8.75 -1.57 -3.72
C GLY A 42 9.96 -1.83 -2.81
N TYR A 43 10.30 -3.12 -2.63
CA TYR A 43 11.48 -3.56 -1.90
C TYR A 43 12.76 -2.96 -2.49
N GLY A 44 13.64 -2.46 -1.62
CA GLY A 44 14.92 -1.87 -2.02
C GLY A 44 14.83 -0.45 -2.58
N SER A 45 13.62 0.14 -2.63
CA SER A 45 13.38 1.50 -3.08
C SER A 45 13.20 2.47 -1.90
N HIS A 46 12.61 3.64 -2.12
CA HIS A 46 12.42 4.69 -1.13
C HIS A 46 11.24 5.61 -1.52
N GLU A 47 10.89 6.56 -0.65
CA GLU A 47 9.73 7.46 -0.83
C GLU A 47 9.79 8.35 -2.08
N MET A 48 10.98 8.61 -2.64
CA MET A 48 11.11 9.42 -3.85
C MET A 48 10.76 8.68 -5.15
N ASP A 49 10.70 7.35 -5.13
CA ASP A 49 10.47 6.53 -6.32
C ASP A 49 9.10 6.81 -6.94
N LEU A 50 8.02 6.36 -6.32
CA LEU A 50 6.66 6.65 -6.81
C LEU A 50 6.30 8.14 -6.71
N PHE A 51 6.95 8.90 -5.81
CA PHE A 51 6.77 10.34 -5.72
C PHE A 51 7.21 11.07 -6.99
N SER A 52 8.08 10.48 -7.80
CA SER A 52 8.46 11.01 -9.11
C SER A 52 7.26 11.20 -10.07
N PHE A 53 6.16 10.47 -9.82
CA PHE A 53 4.90 10.59 -10.57
C PHE A 53 3.93 11.62 -9.97
N ALA A 54 4.22 12.21 -8.81
CA ALA A 54 3.27 13.03 -8.05
C ALA A 54 2.66 14.18 -8.85
N ASP A 55 3.43 14.81 -9.73
CA ASP A 55 2.95 15.93 -10.56
C ASP A 55 1.93 15.55 -11.63
N TYR A 56 1.87 14.27 -11.99
CA TYR A 56 0.92 13.72 -12.98
C TYR A 56 -0.34 13.17 -12.31
N LEU A 57 -0.29 12.89 -11.00
CA LEU A 57 -1.43 12.37 -10.24
C LEU A 57 -2.52 13.44 -10.08
N PRO A 58 -3.80 13.05 -9.89
CA PRO A 58 -4.92 13.98 -9.86
C PRO A 58 -4.72 15.15 -8.91
N ASP A 59 -5.05 16.35 -9.37
CA ASP A 59 -4.74 17.63 -8.72
C ASP A 59 -5.50 17.84 -7.41
N GLN A 60 -6.65 17.17 -7.24
CA GLN A 60 -7.51 17.29 -6.06
C GLN A 60 -6.98 16.61 -4.81
N PHE A 61 -6.02 15.69 -4.94
CA PHE A 61 -5.51 14.95 -3.79
C PHE A 61 -4.27 15.56 -3.15
N MET A 62 -4.19 15.44 -1.83
CA MET A 62 -2.92 15.41 -1.15
C MET A 62 -2.21 14.11 -1.54
N VAL A 63 -0.96 14.16 -2.00
CA VAL A 63 -0.16 12.97 -2.29
C VAL A 63 0.90 12.83 -1.21
N ILE A 64 0.96 11.68 -0.55
CA ILE A 64 1.93 11.38 0.51
C ILE A 64 2.63 10.07 0.15
N SER A 65 3.93 10.12 -0.06
CA SER A 65 4.76 8.94 -0.34
C SER A 65 5.54 8.56 0.91
N LEU A 66 5.24 7.39 1.48
CA LEU A 66 5.87 6.92 2.70
C LEU A 66 7.17 6.17 2.40
N ARG A 67 8.18 6.33 3.27
CA ARG A 67 9.39 5.49 3.29
C ARG A 67 9.14 4.28 4.18
N ALA A 68 9.43 3.09 3.69
CA ALA A 68 9.35 1.86 4.46
C ALA A 68 10.34 1.86 5.65
N PRO A 69 10.03 1.17 6.77
CA PRO A 69 10.80 1.31 8.02
C PRO A 69 12.14 0.58 8.03
N LEU A 70 12.31 -0.49 7.24
CA LEU A 70 13.51 -1.32 7.28
C LEU A 70 14.56 -0.79 6.31
N SER A 71 15.68 -0.28 6.83
CA SER A 71 16.82 0.12 5.99
C SER A 71 17.60 -1.11 5.50
N LEU A 72 17.81 -1.21 4.20
CA LEU A 72 18.64 -2.24 3.56
C LEU A 72 20.06 -1.76 3.30
N GLY A 73 20.41 -0.53 3.69
CA GLY A 73 21.65 0.14 3.32
C GLY A 73 21.59 0.77 1.93
N PHE A 74 22.61 1.57 1.60
CA PHE A 74 22.78 2.25 0.30
C PHE A 74 21.54 3.05 -0.19
N GLY A 75 20.68 3.50 0.74
CA GLY A 75 19.49 4.30 0.43
C GLY A 75 18.26 3.48 0.02
N GLY A 76 18.29 2.16 0.13
CA GLY A 76 17.16 1.28 -0.10
C GLY A 76 16.45 0.90 1.19
N TYR A 77 15.12 0.74 1.10
CA TYR A 77 14.24 0.40 2.22
C TYR A 77 13.26 -0.72 1.86
N ALA A 78 12.73 -1.40 2.87
CA ALA A 78 11.75 -2.46 2.71
C ALA A 78 10.66 -2.35 3.79
N TRP A 79 9.46 -2.81 3.45
CA TRP A 79 8.35 -2.89 4.38
C TRP A 79 8.48 -4.09 5.31
N TYR A 80 9.01 -5.18 4.77
CA TYR A 80 9.28 -6.44 5.47
C TYR A 80 10.41 -7.19 4.77
N SER A 81 11.07 -8.06 5.52
CA SER A 81 12.20 -8.86 5.04
C SER A 81 11.77 -9.92 4.02
N ILE A 82 12.63 -10.18 3.05
CA ILE A 82 12.55 -11.31 2.14
C ILE A 82 13.75 -12.20 2.41
N HIS A 83 13.47 -13.43 2.83
CA HIS A 83 14.49 -14.42 3.13
C HIS A 83 14.73 -15.34 1.93
N PHE A 84 15.94 -15.81 1.80
CA PHE A 84 16.35 -16.73 0.74
C PHE A 84 16.88 -18.02 1.36
N ASN A 85 16.43 -19.15 0.85
CA ASN A 85 17.03 -20.44 1.19
C ASN A 85 18.34 -20.62 0.39
N GLU A 86 19.46 -20.78 1.09
CA GLU A 86 20.78 -20.93 0.46
C GLU A 86 20.91 -22.21 -0.36
N THR A 87 20.08 -23.24 -0.10
CA THR A 87 20.20 -24.55 -0.72
C THR A 87 19.45 -24.64 -2.05
N ASP A 88 18.20 -24.13 -2.10
CA ASP A 88 17.31 -24.27 -3.25
C ASP A 88 16.90 -22.92 -3.89
N LEU A 89 17.45 -21.81 -3.35
CA LEU A 89 17.18 -20.44 -3.78
C LEU A 89 15.69 -20.04 -3.69
N SER A 90 14.88 -20.84 -2.98
CA SER A 90 13.52 -20.43 -2.67
C SER A 90 13.53 -19.17 -1.79
N LYS A 91 12.50 -18.34 -1.97
CA LYS A 91 12.35 -17.10 -1.20
C LYS A 91 11.01 -17.07 -0.52
N TRP A 92 10.97 -16.53 0.70
CA TRP A 92 9.73 -16.29 1.44
C TRP A 92 9.74 -14.92 2.12
N SER A 93 8.57 -14.35 2.26
CA SER A 93 8.35 -13.08 2.96
C SER A 93 8.20 -13.32 4.46
N ASP A 94 8.70 -12.40 5.26
CA ASP A 94 8.40 -12.38 6.70
C ASP A 94 6.98 -11.84 6.90
N ASN A 95 6.03 -12.74 7.17
CA ASN A 95 4.63 -12.37 7.32
C ASN A 95 4.36 -11.59 8.62
N ASP A 96 5.11 -11.84 9.70
CA ASP A 96 4.96 -11.11 10.96
C ASP A 96 5.41 -9.65 10.80
N GLU A 97 6.53 -9.43 10.09
CA GLU A 97 6.96 -8.07 9.73
C GLU A 97 5.97 -7.40 8.77
N ALA A 98 5.39 -8.15 7.82
CA ALA A 98 4.39 -7.62 6.90
C ALA A 98 3.10 -7.18 7.62
N LEU A 99 2.67 -7.92 8.64
CA LEU A 99 1.53 -7.53 9.51
C LEU A 99 1.86 -6.28 10.33
N LYS A 100 3.09 -6.16 10.85
CA LYS A 100 3.55 -4.94 11.53
C LYS A 100 3.58 -3.75 10.57
N ALA A 101 4.07 -3.95 9.34
CA ALA A 101 4.07 -2.91 8.32
C ALA A 101 2.67 -2.40 7.97
N GLN A 102 1.65 -3.30 7.92
CA GLN A 102 0.25 -2.89 7.76
C GLN A 102 -0.21 -1.97 8.91
N ALA A 103 0.10 -2.34 10.16
CA ALA A 103 -0.26 -1.51 11.33
C ALA A 103 0.42 -0.13 11.24
N ILE A 104 1.71 -0.08 10.94
CA ILE A 104 2.46 1.17 10.76
C ILE A 104 1.85 2.04 9.64
N ILE A 105 1.48 1.44 8.50
CA ILE A 105 0.82 2.17 7.40
C ILE A 105 -0.51 2.76 7.86
N LEU A 106 -1.34 1.99 8.58
CA LEU A 106 -2.63 2.47 9.08
C LEU A 106 -2.47 3.61 10.09
N ASP A 107 -1.49 3.52 10.98
CA ASP A 107 -1.18 4.57 11.95
C ASP A 107 -0.71 5.84 11.25
N ASN A 108 0.12 5.72 10.21
CA ASN A 108 0.56 6.86 9.40
C ASN A 108 -0.59 7.49 8.61
N ILE A 109 -1.51 6.69 8.06
CA ILE A 109 -2.74 7.20 7.42
C ILE A 109 -3.55 8.03 8.42
N GLU A 110 -3.77 7.51 9.62
CA GLU A 110 -4.56 8.19 10.65
C GLU A 110 -3.88 9.48 11.10
N HIS A 111 -2.57 9.41 11.40
CA HIS A 111 -1.75 10.56 11.78
C HIS A 111 -1.82 11.69 10.74
N HIS A 112 -1.53 11.39 9.47
CA HIS A 112 -1.51 12.42 8.43
C HIS A 112 -2.91 12.97 8.15
N CYS A 113 -3.95 12.14 8.19
CA CYS A 113 -5.32 12.61 8.02
C CYS A 113 -5.72 13.59 9.12
N GLU A 114 -5.30 13.37 10.36
CA GLU A 114 -5.58 14.26 11.49
C GLU A 114 -4.78 15.55 11.42
N HIS A 115 -3.45 15.44 11.30
CA HIS A 115 -2.55 16.58 11.37
C HIS A 115 -2.64 17.53 10.17
N LEU A 116 -2.97 17.00 8.99
CA LEU A 116 -3.12 17.77 7.75
C LEU A 116 -4.59 18.08 7.42
N HIS A 117 -5.54 17.75 8.32
CA HIS A 117 -6.98 17.96 8.14
C HIS A 117 -7.54 17.37 6.84
N LEU A 118 -7.13 16.12 6.49
CA LEU A 118 -7.56 15.43 5.28
C LEU A 118 -8.89 14.68 5.47
N ASP A 119 -9.57 14.36 4.37
CA ASP A 119 -10.81 13.59 4.41
C ASP A 119 -10.52 12.10 4.66
N LYS A 120 -10.76 11.62 5.88
CA LYS A 120 -10.60 10.22 6.29
C LYS A 120 -11.49 9.23 5.50
N ASN A 121 -12.54 9.72 4.84
CA ASN A 121 -13.40 8.90 3.98
C ASN A 121 -12.97 8.89 2.51
N ASN A 122 -11.91 9.60 2.18
CA ASN A 122 -11.39 9.74 0.82
C ASN A 122 -9.90 9.40 0.75
N VAL A 123 -9.53 8.23 1.28
CA VAL A 123 -8.16 7.71 1.37
C VAL A 123 -7.93 6.65 0.30
N HIS A 124 -6.88 6.81 -0.47
CA HIS A 124 -6.51 5.95 -1.58
C HIS A 124 -5.09 5.42 -1.40
N LEU A 125 -4.84 4.17 -1.82
CA LEU A 125 -3.52 3.57 -1.82
C LEU A 125 -3.06 3.30 -3.26
N LEU A 126 -1.83 3.68 -3.58
CA LEU A 126 -1.12 3.27 -4.78
C LEU A 126 0.19 2.61 -4.37
N GLY A 127 0.34 1.34 -4.66
CA GLY A 127 1.54 0.59 -4.33
C GLY A 127 2.19 -0.07 -5.53
N PHE A 128 3.50 -0.22 -5.48
CA PHE A 128 4.28 -1.00 -6.44
C PHE A 128 4.97 -2.17 -5.73
N SER A 129 4.92 -3.37 -6.34
CA SER A 129 5.62 -4.57 -5.86
C SER A 129 5.26 -4.89 -4.39
N GLN A 130 6.20 -4.86 -3.45
CA GLN A 130 5.96 -5.05 -2.02
C GLN A 130 4.91 -4.06 -1.47
N GLY A 131 4.95 -2.79 -1.91
CA GLY A 131 3.94 -1.79 -1.56
C GLY A 131 2.56 -2.10 -2.14
N ALA A 132 2.47 -2.76 -3.31
CA ALA A 132 1.20 -3.21 -3.89
C ALA A 132 0.59 -4.37 -3.09
N ILE A 133 1.41 -5.31 -2.63
CA ILE A 133 0.99 -6.42 -1.76
C ILE A 133 0.40 -5.88 -0.46
N LEU A 134 1.07 -4.89 0.17
CA LEU A 134 0.56 -4.22 1.37
C LEU A 134 -0.67 -3.36 1.09
N SER A 135 -0.75 -2.68 -0.05
CA SER A 135 -1.96 -1.93 -0.43
C SER A 135 -3.18 -2.83 -0.51
N TRP A 136 -3.04 -4.03 -1.10
CA TRP A 136 -4.08 -5.05 -1.07
C TRP A 136 -4.43 -5.48 0.35
N ALA A 137 -3.41 -5.83 1.15
CA ALA A 137 -3.63 -6.32 2.51
C ALA A 137 -4.34 -5.29 3.40
N VAL A 138 -3.90 -4.02 3.37
CA VAL A 138 -4.53 -2.91 4.11
C VAL A 138 -5.94 -2.64 3.61
N GLY A 139 -6.14 -2.49 2.29
CA GLY A 139 -7.45 -2.16 1.73
C GLY A 139 -8.48 -3.24 1.97
N LEU A 140 -8.12 -4.51 1.76
CA LEU A 140 -9.02 -5.64 1.91
C LEU A 140 -9.37 -5.95 3.38
N SER A 141 -8.42 -5.72 4.30
CA SER A 141 -8.64 -5.95 5.72
C SER A 141 -9.30 -4.77 6.44
N HIS A 142 -9.15 -3.54 5.91
CA HIS A 142 -9.66 -2.31 6.52
C HIS A 142 -10.45 -1.43 5.52
N PRO A 143 -11.46 -1.96 4.82
CA PRO A 143 -12.18 -1.24 3.76
C PRO A 143 -13.00 -0.04 4.26
N HIS A 144 -13.17 0.09 5.57
CA HIS A 144 -13.78 1.26 6.19
C HIS A 144 -12.82 2.47 6.31
N LYS A 145 -11.51 2.24 6.15
CA LYS A 145 -10.47 3.29 6.16
C LYS A 145 -9.97 3.62 4.75
N ILE A 146 -10.17 2.73 3.77
CA ILE A 146 -9.62 2.85 2.41
C ILE A 146 -10.76 2.86 1.40
N LYS A 147 -10.73 3.80 0.46
CA LYS A 147 -11.72 3.94 -0.60
C LYS A 147 -11.28 3.25 -1.91
N SER A 148 -9.99 3.27 -2.21
CA SER A 148 -9.47 2.57 -3.39
C SER A 148 -8.08 1.98 -3.18
N VAL A 149 -7.81 0.91 -3.93
CA VAL A 149 -6.49 0.26 -4.04
C VAL A 149 -6.06 0.23 -5.49
N ILE A 150 -4.85 0.76 -5.77
CA ILE A 150 -4.18 0.71 -7.05
C ILE A 150 -2.89 -0.08 -6.85
N ALA A 151 -2.88 -1.33 -7.30
CA ALA A 151 -1.81 -2.29 -7.04
C ALA A 151 -1.05 -2.63 -8.33
N LEU A 152 0.19 -2.16 -8.43
CA LEU A 152 1.04 -2.30 -9.60
C LEU A 152 2.11 -3.36 -9.37
N SER A 153 2.16 -4.39 -10.20
CA SER A 153 3.14 -5.50 -10.13
C SER A 153 3.19 -6.17 -8.75
N GLY A 154 2.04 -6.39 -8.12
CA GLY A 154 1.87 -7.09 -6.85
C GLY A 154 0.83 -8.19 -6.93
N TYR A 155 0.52 -8.82 -5.81
CA TYR A 155 -0.48 -9.88 -5.70
C TYR A 155 -1.19 -9.85 -4.34
N VAL A 156 -2.30 -10.56 -4.20
CA VAL A 156 -3.01 -10.71 -2.92
C VAL A 156 -2.35 -11.82 -2.10
N ASN A 157 -1.59 -11.43 -1.07
CA ASN A 157 -1.03 -12.38 -0.11
C ASN A 157 -2.08 -12.71 0.96
N LYS A 158 -2.65 -13.92 0.87
CA LYS A 158 -3.73 -14.38 1.76
C LYS A 158 -3.27 -14.61 3.20
N ASP A 159 -1.98 -14.83 3.43
CA ASP A 159 -1.43 -15.07 4.77
C ASP A 159 -1.40 -13.81 5.64
N ILE A 160 -1.38 -12.64 4.99
CA ILE A 160 -1.39 -11.33 5.67
C ILE A 160 -2.66 -10.54 5.41
N THR A 161 -3.66 -11.09 4.72
CA THR A 161 -4.88 -10.39 4.31
C THR A 161 -6.11 -11.05 4.92
N THR A 162 -6.89 -10.31 5.67
CA THR A 162 -8.24 -10.71 6.09
C THR A 162 -9.25 -10.04 5.16
N LEU A 163 -9.97 -10.83 4.38
CA LEU A 163 -10.98 -10.29 3.47
C LEU A 163 -12.24 -9.89 4.25
N ASP A 164 -12.40 -8.60 4.51
CA ASP A 164 -13.63 -8.06 5.13
C ASP A 164 -14.79 -8.04 4.11
N ALA A 165 -15.99 -8.38 4.54
CA ALA A 165 -17.18 -8.40 3.69
C ALA A 165 -17.52 -7.05 3.04
N LYS A 166 -17.08 -5.94 3.62
CA LYS A 166 -17.26 -4.58 3.08
C LYS A 166 -16.25 -4.25 1.99
N ALA A 167 -15.19 -5.06 1.81
CA ALA A 167 -14.18 -4.84 0.77
C ALA A 167 -14.76 -4.84 -0.64
N LYS A 168 -15.93 -5.46 -0.87
CA LYS A 168 -16.66 -5.39 -2.15
C LYS A 168 -17.01 -3.97 -2.63
N ASN A 169 -16.94 -2.97 -1.74
CA ASN A 169 -17.18 -1.57 -2.06
C ASN A 169 -15.89 -0.81 -2.46
N LEU A 170 -14.72 -1.44 -2.35
CA LEU A 170 -13.46 -0.84 -2.78
C LEU A 170 -13.42 -0.63 -4.28
N LEU A 171 -12.90 0.52 -4.70
CA LEU A 171 -12.54 0.76 -6.09
C LEU A 171 -11.14 0.17 -6.31
N CYS A 172 -11.03 -0.79 -7.21
CA CYS A 172 -9.80 -1.55 -7.37
C CYS A 172 -9.25 -1.47 -8.80
N PHE A 173 -7.97 -1.10 -8.90
CA PHE A 173 -7.17 -1.26 -10.11
C PHE A 173 -5.95 -2.13 -9.81
N SER A 174 -5.64 -3.06 -10.71
CA SER A 174 -4.42 -3.85 -10.62
C SER A 174 -3.80 -4.02 -12.00
N SER A 175 -2.48 -4.08 -12.05
CA SER A 175 -1.75 -4.36 -13.27
C SER A 175 -0.49 -5.17 -13.04
N HIS A 176 -0.05 -5.88 -14.09
CA HIS A 176 1.14 -6.72 -14.02
C HIS A 176 1.84 -6.85 -15.38
N GLY A 177 3.17 -7.00 -15.33
CA GLY A 177 3.96 -7.34 -16.51
C GLY A 177 3.90 -8.84 -16.82
N THR A 178 3.56 -9.21 -18.06
CA THR A 178 3.46 -10.64 -18.45
C THR A 178 4.79 -11.37 -18.48
N GLN A 179 5.91 -10.63 -18.49
CA GLN A 179 7.29 -11.13 -18.51
C GLN A 179 8.02 -10.80 -17.19
N ASP A 180 7.28 -10.60 -16.10
CA ASP A 180 7.85 -10.27 -14.81
C ASP A 180 8.67 -11.44 -14.23
N PRO A 181 10.02 -11.29 -14.09
CA PRO A 181 10.87 -12.33 -13.56
C PRO A 181 10.94 -12.35 -12.03
N THR A 182 10.41 -11.30 -11.38
CA THR A 182 10.49 -11.12 -9.92
C THR A 182 9.26 -11.68 -9.22
N LEU A 183 8.07 -11.33 -9.72
CA LEU A 183 6.78 -11.83 -9.25
C LEU A 183 6.01 -12.40 -10.43
N PRO A 184 5.78 -13.73 -10.50
CA PRO A 184 5.05 -14.35 -11.60
C PRO A 184 3.66 -13.72 -11.80
N VAL A 185 3.32 -13.35 -13.04
CA VAL A 185 2.02 -12.76 -13.38
C VAL A 185 0.85 -13.66 -12.93
N GLN A 186 1.06 -14.97 -12.84
CA GLN A 186 0.04 -15.90 -12.37
C GLN A 186 -0.43 -15.57 -10.95
N TRP A 187 0.44 -15.10 -10.06
CA TRP A 187 0.06 -14.71 -8.70
C TRP A 187 -0.92 -13.52 -8.68
N ALA A 188 -0.74 -12.57 -9.60
CA ALA A 188 -1.68 -11.46 -9.76
C ALA A 188 -3.02 -11.94 -10.31
N ARG A 189 -3.01 -12.84 -11.33
CA ARG A 189 -4.22 -13.45 -11.91
C ARG A 189 -5.02 -14.22 -10.85
N ASP A 190 -4.34 -15.05 -10.05
CA ASP A 190 -4.96 -15.83 -8.97
C ASP A 190 -5.56 -14.92 -7.90
N GLY A 191 -4.87 -13.83 -7.56
CA GLY A 191 -5.37 -12.81 -6.64
C GLY A 191 -6.63 -12.12 -7.17
N VAL A 192 -6.63 -11.67 -8.43
CA VAL A 192 -7.79 -11.02 -9.06
C VAL A 192 -8.96 -11.99 -9.17
N HIS A 193 -8.70 -13.23 -9.56
CA HIS A 193 -9.74 -14.28 -9.61
C HIS A 193 -10.37 -14.49 -8.23
N TYR A 194 -9.54 -14.67 -7.19
CA TYR A 194 -10.02 -14.79 -5.82
C TYR A 194 -10.89 -13.61 -5.38
N LEU A 195 -10.48 -12.37 -5.67
CA LEU A 195 -11.27 -11.19 -5.33
C LEU A 195 -12.61 -11.17 -6.06
N THR A 196 -12.63 -11.51 -7.36
CA THR A 196 -13.84 -11.54 -8.19
C THR A 196 -14.83 -12.60 -7.71
N GLU A 197 -14.35 -13.79 -7.34
CA GLU A 197 -15.19 -14.85 -6.75
C GLU A 197 -15.81 -14.43 -5.40
N ASN A 198 -15.16 -13.51 -4.69
CA ASN A 198 -15.67 -12.94 -3.44
C ASN A 198 -16.46 -11.63 -3.63
N GLY A 199 -16.84 -11.31 -4.88
CA GLY A 199 -17.76 -10.22 -5.22
C GLY A 199 -17.13 -8.84 -5.33
N LEU A 200 -15.79 -8.73 -5.41
CA LEU A 200 -15.12 -7.47 -5.70
C LEU A 200 -15.05 -7.24 -7.22
N SER A 201 -15.15 -5.97 -7.62
CA SER A 201 -14.87 -5.55 -9.01
C SER A 201 -13.44 -5.02 -9.10
N VAL A 202 -12.61 -5.65 -9.93
CA VAL A 202 -11.22 -5.24 -10.14
C VAL A 202 -10.99 -4.90 -11.60
N THR A 203 -10.56 -3.68 -11.90
CA THR A 203 -10.02 -3.35 -13.23
C THR A 203 -8.60 -3.93 -13.29
N TYR A 204 -8.43 -5.01 -14.06
CA TYR A 204 -7.13 -5.69 -14.19
C TYR A 204 -6.57 -5.54 -15.60
N LYS A 205 -5.28 -5.18 -15.71
CA LYS A 205 -4.57 -5.03 -16.98
C LYS A 205 -3.21 -5.71 -16.96
N GLU A 206 -2.80 -6.25 -18.10
CA GLU A 206 -1.48 -6.85 -18.31
C GLU A 206 -0.74 -6.15 -19.44
N TYR A 207 0.59 -6.09 -19.29
CA TYR A 207 1.46 -5.43 -20.26
C TYR A 207 2.62 -6.36 -20.66
N PRO A 208 3.13 -6.29 -21.90
CA PRO A 208 4.31 -7.05 -22.32
C PRO A 208 5.59 -6.42 -21.74
N ALA A 209 5.73 -6.48 -20.43
CA ALA A 209 6.77 -5.85 -19.64
C ALA A 209 7.30 -6.78 -18.55
N GLY A 210 8.48 -6.48 -18.01
CA GLY A 210 9.05 -7.10 -16.82
C GLY A 210 8.48 -6.52 -15.53
N HIS A 211 9.29 -6.52 -14.45
CA HIS A 211 8.93 -5.97 -13.16
C HIS A 211 9.09 -4.44 -13.13
N GLY A 212 8.07 -3.71 -13.56
CA GLY A 212 8.15 -2.26 -13.66
C GLY A 212 6.85 -1.63 -14.17
N ILE A 213 6.79 -0.30 -14.13
CA ILE A 213 5.67 0.51 -14.60
C ILE A 213 6.05 1.07 -15.98
N VAL A 214 5.46 0.52 -17.05
CA VAL A 214 5.68 1.04 -18.40
C VAL A 214 4.76 2.23 -18.68
N PRO A 215 5.07 3.10 -19.66
CA PRO A 215 4.27 4.30 -19.93
C PRO A 215 2.79 4.02 -20.18
N GLU A 216 2.44 2.95 -20.90
CA GLU A 216 1.06 2.56 -21.16
C GLU A 216 0.32 2.19 -19.85
N ASN A 217 0.98 1.45 -18.96
CA ASN A 217 0.44 1.12 -17.63
C ASN A 217 0.12 2.41 -16.86
N PHE A 218 1.07 3.34 -16.81
CA PHE A 218 0.88 4.60 -16.09
C PHE A 218 -0.26 5.45 -16.68
N GLN A 219 -0.39 5.52 -18.01
CA GLN A 219 -1.49 6.21 -18.66
C GLN A 219 -2.84 5.59 -18.30
N ASP A 220 -2.93 4.26 -18.26
CA ASP A 220 -4.14 3.54 -17.86
C ASP A 220 -4.50 3.79 -16.39
N VAL A 221 -3.50 3.85 -15.49
CA VAL A 221 -3.69 4.23 -14.09
C VAL A 221 -4.29 5.64 -13.99
N LEU A 222 -3.73 6.63 -14.69
CA LEU A 222 -4.24 8.01 -14.69
C LEU A 222 -5.66 8.09 -15.26
N ALA A 223 -5.93 7.38 -16.37
CA ALA A 223 -7.26 7.31 -16.96
C ALA A 223 -8.29 6.69 -15.99
N TRP A 224 -7.91 5.60 -15.31
CA TRP A 224 -8.76 4.96 -14.33
C TRP A 224 -9.03 5.87 -13.12
N MET A 225 -8.00 6.54 -12.59
CA MET A 225 -8.15 7.50 -11.51
C MET A 225 -9.12 8.62 -11.87
N LYS A 226 -8.98 9.19 -13.08
CA LYS A 226 -9.87 10.27 -13.57
C LYS A 226 -11.33 9.87 -13.65
N LEU A 227 -11.62 8.59 -13.89
CA LEU A 227 -12.99 8.07 -14.05
C LEU A 227 -13.62 7.63 -12.72
N ASN A 228 -12.80 7.26 -11.73
CA ASN A 228 -13.27 6.58 -10.53
C ASN A 228 -13.01 7.36 -9.23
N LEU A 229 -12.09 8.31 -9.23
CA LEU A 229 -11.71 9.10 -8.08
C LEU A 229 -12.03 10.58 -8.25
#